data_382e949555dc60b20b7a88f3a99ba8c5
#
_entry.id   382e949555dc60b20b7a88f3a99ba8c5
#
_cell.length_a   1.000
_cell.length_b   1.000
_cell.length_c   1.000
_cell.angle_alpha   90.00
_cell.angle_beta   90.00
_cell.angle_gamma   90.00
#
_symmetry.space_group_name_H-M   'P 1'
#
loop_
_entity.id
_entity.type
_entity.pdbx_description
1 polymer ?
#
loop_
_entity_poly.entity_id
_entity_poly.type
_entity_poly.pdbx_seq_one_letter_code
_entity_poly.pdbx_strand_id
1 'polypeptide(L)'
;MGQTTEIKIGHIGQSPAEETEIPRGPRIGRAKRGLSKKKKVLFLILGVVFLIALVVGGISWSHRGLVTVQTGKVVRQDLDAIVTASGEIKPPPDKFATVNANSMGKVTEILVKEGDQVKAGQLLLRTEDVQQEAGVKAQQAALRSARADSQVQEASVRSANASLQTAQANLAQAQAKLQQAKDDFSRSQQMFKQDLISRQTFDQALSTYQVADAAVESAKAQVAQAKAQLSQATYNRDMSHARVLQAQAQLVGIENQRDQTIYTAPFAGVITYLPVHEGENVVPGIQNTSGSALFQVANLSVINAVVNVDETDILGIKMGQPAEVAVDAIPDKKFKGRVTEIGMSALSSTSGQTTTSSSQSTASSSGEAKDFTVSVTLDDPPSGLRPGLSATAKITTATRKNAITIPIQALTVRTQGELDREKKENTKGKALAAEPTAAQNAANKKEIQGVFVVRNGKADFVPVKTGIMGTMNVEVLSGIEPGEEIVTGSYQVLRTLKNGTKIKVDNSVKTAGQPPSS
;
A
#
# COMPACT_ATOMS: atom_id res chain seq x y z
N MET A 1 -16.46 37.86 -41.53
CA MET A 1 -15.15 38.44 -41.89
C MET A 1 -14.16 37.32 -41.67
N GLY A 2 -13.80 36.51 -42.61
CA GLY A 2 -13.24 36.70 -43.97
C GLY A 2 -11.74 36.62 -43.86
N GLN A 3 -11.16 35.52 -44.21
CA GLN A 3 -10.38 35.40 -45.43
C GLN A 3 -9.78 34.00 -45.58
N THR A 4 -10.27 33.39 -46.61
CA THR A 4 -9.77 32.28 -47.39
C THR A 4 -8.47 32.69 -48.10
N THR A 5 -7.47 31.84 -48.20
CA THR A 5 -6.43 31.98 -49.24
C THR A 5 -6.10 30.59 -49.82
N GLU A 6 -6.66 30.37 -51.01
CA GLU A 6 -6.23 29.37 -52.01
C GLU A 6 -4.90 29.81 -52.64
N ILE A 7 -4.05 28.86 -52.97
CA ILE A 7 -3.03 28.90 -54.04
C ILE A 7 -2.87 27.47 -54.56
N LYS A 8 -3.46 27.12 -55.65
CA LYS A 8 -3.22 27.22 -57.08
C LYS A 8 -2.19 26.18 -57.60
N ILE A 9 -2.78 25.28 -58.35
CA ILE A 9 -2.27 24.23 -59.25
C ILE A 9 -1.40 24.85 -60.34
N GLY A 10 -0.30 24.19 -60.68
CA GLY A 10 0.53 24.44 -61.88
C GLY A 10 0.76 23.13 -62.64
N HIS A 11 0.04 23.01 -63.70
CA HIS A 11 0.22 22.08 -64.83
C HIS A 11 1.41 22.51 -65.70
N ILE A 12 1.83 21.58 -66.58
CA ILE A 12 2.58 21.69 -67.88
C ILE A 12 3.83 20.77 -67.81
N GLY A 13 4.08 19.87 -68.73
CA GLY A 13 3.58 19.67 -70.07
C GLY A 13 4.23 18.44 -70.69
N GLN A 14 3.55 17.98 -71.67
CA GLN A 14 3.85 16.85 -72.57
C GLN A 14 4.97 17.12 -73.58
N SER A 15 5.65 16.03 -73.92
CA SER A 15 5.99 15.56 -75.29
C SER A 15 7.11 16.28 -76.06
N PRO A 16 7.62 15.71 -77.16
CA PRO A 16 7.27 14.47 -77.87
C PRO A 16 8.49 13.61 -78.30
N ALA A 17 8.11 12.51 -78.96
CA ALA A 17 8.91 11.53 -79.66
C ALA A 17 9.67 12.10 -80.87
N GLU A 18 10.77 11.49 -81.16
CA GLU A 18 11.38 11.57 -82.53
C GLU A 18 11.93 10.20 -82.96
N GLU A 19 11.34 9.77 -84.02
CA GLU A 19 11.58 8.60 -84.85
C GLU A 19 12.70 8.89 -85.82
N THR A 20 13.65 8.04 -86.01
CA THR A 20 14.42 7.93 -87.31
C THR A 20 15.10 6.59 -87.43
N GLU A 21 14.56 5.79 -88.20
CA GLU A 21 14.99 5.27 -89.56
C GLU A 21 16.22 4.36 -89.56
N ILE A 22 15.93 3.19 -90.12
CA ILE A 22 16.83 2.12 -90.61
C ILE A 22 17.47 2.51 -91.98
N PRO A 23 18.62 2.13 -92.28
CA PRO A 23 18.83 1.54 -93.60
C PRO A 23 19.56 0.18 -93.66
N ARG A 24 19.12 -0.53 -94.69
CA ARG A 24 19.47 -1.88 -95.13
C ARG A 24 20.93 -1.94 -95.70
N GLY A 25 21.47 -3.13 -95.57
CA GLY A 25 22.61 -3.82 -96.00
C GLY A 25 23.46 -3.42 -97.24
N PRO A 26 24.49 -4.12 -97.53
CA PRO A 26 24.35 -5.33 -98.39
C PRO A 26 25.28 -6.52 -98.03
N ARG A 27 25.02 -7.58 -98.81
CA ARG A 27 25.62 -8.91 -98.83
C ARG A 27 27.05 -8.96 -99.32
N ILE A 28 27.70 -10.10 -99.06
CA ILE A 28 28.66 -10.90 -99.79
C ILE A 28 30.09 -10.93 -99.20
N GLY A 29 30.58 -12.19 -99.04
CA GLY A 29 31.98 -12.49 -99.06
C GLY A 29 32.44 -13.66 -98.16
N ARG A 30 32.34 -14.88 -98.73
CA ARG A 30 32.86 -16.13 -98.14
C ARG A 30 34.36 -16.19 -98.39
N ALA A 31 35.20 -16.23 -97.33
CA ALA A 31 36.58 -16.63 -97.47
C ALA A 31 37.02 -17.49 -96.28
N LYS A 32 37.36 -18.74 -96.55
CA LYS A 32 38.12 -19.66 -95.70
C LYS A 32 39.50 -19.13 -95.43
N ARG A 33 39.91 -18.98 -94.14
CA ARG A 33 41.34 -18.96 -93.80
C ARG A 33 41.59 -19.65 -92.44
N GLY A 34 42.57 -20.47 -92.41
CA GLY A 34 42.97 -21.39 -91.38
C GLY A 34 43.41 -20.76 -90.09
N LEU A 35 43.21 -21.53 -89.04
CA LEU A 35 43.52 -21.14 -87.65
C LEU A 35 44.99 -20.95 -87.41
N SER A 36 45.38 -19.78 -87.11
CA SER A 36 46.76 -19.41 -86.69
C SER A 36 46.99 -19.91 -85.24
N LYS A 37 48.26 -20.27 -84.94
CA LYS A 37 48.71 -20.80 -83.61
C LYS A 37 48.28 -19.93 -82.39
N LYS A 38 47.95 -18.66 -82.56
CA LYS A 38 47.45 -17.76 -81.50
C LYS A 38 46.06 -18.11 -81.01
N LYS A 39 45.20 -18.76 -81.85
CA LYS A 39 43.85 -19.18 -81.42
C LYS A 39 43.87 -20.44 -80.56
N LYS A 40 44.88 -21.32 -80.70
CA LYS A 40 45.02 -22.48 -79.79
C LYS A 40 45.43 -22.07 -78.39
N VAL A 41 46.23 -21.04 -78.20
CA VAL A 41 46.60 -20.49 -76.91
C VAL A 41 45.40 -19.76 -76.26
N LEU A 42 44.56 -19.06 -77.05
CA LEU A 42 43.38 -18.39 -76.57
C LEU A 42 42.31 -19.42 -76.01
N PHE A 43 42.14 -20.55 -76.72
CA PHE A 43 41.26 -21.63 -76.25
C PHE A 43 41.76 -22.33 -74.98
N LEU A 44 43.12 -22.42 -74.83
CA LEU A 44 43.70 -23.01 -73.64
C LEU A 44 43.53 -22.07 -72.41
N ILE A 45 43.74 -20.75 -72.66
CA ILE A 45 43.46 -19.74 -71.62
C ILE A 45 41.98 -19.69 -71.25
N LEU A 46 41.08 -19.80 -72.23
CA LEU A 46 39.60 -19.84 -71.99
C LEU A 46 39.18 -21.12 -71.24
N GLY A 47 39.84 -22.26 -71.52
CA GLY A 47 39.65 -23.53 -70.80
C GLY A 47 40.07 -23.43 -69.31
N VAL A 48 41.25 -22.78 -69.07
CA VAL A 48 41.73 -22.56 -67.70
C VAL A 48 40.84 -21.57 -66.94
N VAL A 49 40.36 -20.50 -67.58
CA VAL A 49 39.42 -19.54 -66.98
C VAL A 49 38.08 -20.21 -66.67
N PHE A 50 37.61 -21.11 -67.58
CA PHE A 50 36.39 -21.87 -67.33
C PHE A 50 36.56 -22.89 -66.20
N LEU A 51 37.72 -23.50 -66.05
CA LEU A 51 38.02 -24.42 -64.95
C LEU A 51 38.14 -23.68 -63.61
N ILE A 52 38.75 -22.49 -63.62
CA ILE A 52 38.78 -21.58 -62.44
C ILE A 52 37.39 -21.14 -62.13
N ALA A 53 36.53 -20.78 -63.09
CA ALA A 53 35.14 -20.38 -62.86
C ALA A 53 34.32 -21.54 -62.33
N LEU A 54 34.54 -22.80 -62.73
CA LEU A 54 33.91 -24.00 -62.19
C LEU A 54 34.35 -24.28 -60.75
N VAL A 55 35.65 -24.11 -60.45
CA VAL A 55 36.17 -24.29 -59.08
C VAL A 55 35.66 -23.18 -58.19
N VAL A 56 35.66 -21.89 -58.56
CA VAL A 56 35.12 -20.77 -57.83
C VAL A 56 33.59 -20.87 -57.69
N GLY A 57 32.90 -21.32 -58.77
CA GLY A 57 31.47 -21.61 -58.74
C GLY A 57 31.11 -22.77 -57.81
N GLY A 58 31.94 -23.83 -57.80
CA GLY A 58 31.78 -24.98 -56.90
C GLY A 58 32.03 -24.59 -55.41
N ILE A 59 33.06 -23.79 -55.13
CA ILE A 59 33.34 -23.27 -53.79
C ILE A 59 32.24 -22.30 -53.36
N SER A 60 31.80 -21.39 -54.22
CA SER A 60 30.68 -20.48 -53.95
C SER A 60 29.34 -21.21 -53.73
N TRP A 61 29.11 -22.32 -54.41
CA TRP A 61 27.92 -23.14 -54.24
C TRP A 61 27.97 -24.02 -52.97
N SER A 62 29.16 -24.46 -52.54
CA SER A 62 29.39 -25.16 -51.29
C SER A 62 29.18 -24.29 -50.06
N HIS A 63 29.33 -22.97 -50.18
CA HIS A 63 29.10 -22.00 -49.10
C HIS A 63 27.66 -21.44 -49.05
N ARG A 64 26.81 -21.73 -50.04
CA ARG A 64 25.39 -21.35 -50.03
C ARG A 64 24.61 -22.27 -49.10
N GLY A 65 24.41 -21.84 -47.84
CA GLY A 65 23.58 -22.59 -46.89
C GLY A 65 24.15 -22.70 -45.47
N LEU A 66 25.34 -22.14 -45.23
CA LEU A 66 25.91 -22.08 -43.88
C LEU A 66 25.37 -20.84 -43.18
N VAL A 67 24.58 -21.01 -42.13
CA VAL A 67 24.13 -19.92 -41.26
C VAL A 67 25.16 -19.74 -40.17
N THR A 68 25.74 -18.52 -40.08
CA THR A 68 26.68 -18.19 -39.03
C THR A 68 25.91 -17.91 -37.74
N VAL A 69 26.27 -18.61 -36.67
CA VAL A 69 25.59 -18.52 -35.36
C VAL A 69 26.62 -18.36 -34.24
N GLN A 70 26.23 -17.69 -33.20
CA GLN A 70 26.94 -17.72 -31.92
C GLN A 70 26.43 -18.89 -31.08
N THR A 71 27.33 -19.47 -30.28
CA THR A 71 26.96 -20.59 -29.40
C THR A 71 27.37 -20.31 -27.97
N GLY A 72 26.59 -20.86 -27.05
CA GLY A 72 26.86 -20.88 -25.61
C GLY A 72 26.74 -22.29 -25.06
N LYS A 73 27.39 -22.53 -23.94
CA LYS A 73 27.29 -23.84 -23.25
C LYS A 73 26.21 -23.83 -22.20
N VAL A 74 25.49 -24.92 -22.07
CA VAL A 74 24.57 -25.16 -20.98
C VAL A 74 25.41 -25.39 -19.71
N VAL A 75 25.20 -24.57 -18.68
CA VAL A 75 25.95 -24.64 -17.43
C VAL A 75 25.02 -24.88 -16.26
N ARG A 76 25.56 -25.47 -15.20
CA ARG A 76 24.90 -25.52 -13.90
C ARG A 76 25.36 -24.34 -13.05
N GLN A 77 24.41 -23.55 -12.59
CA GLN A 77 24.70 -22.43 -11.69
C GLN A 77 23.50 -22.13 -10.80
N ASP A 78 23.75 -21.39 -9.74
CA ASP A 78 22.68 -20.88 -8.90
C ASP A 78 21.90 -19.80 -9.65
N LEU A 79 20.60 -19.86 -9.58
CA LEU A 79 19.71 -18.94 -10.29
C LEU A 79 18.69 -18.35 -9.31
N ASP A 80 18.64 -17.03 -9.28
CA ASP A 80 17.65 -16.27 -8.53
C ASP A 80 16.66 -15.63 -9.50
N ALA A 81 15.39 -15.86 -9.24
CA ALA A 81 14.32 -15.11 -9.88
C ALA A 81 14.12 -13.81 -9.09
N ILE A 82 14.26 -12.69 -9.77
CA ILE A 82 14.22 -11.35 -9.17
C ILE A 82 13.12 -10.54 -9.84
N VAL A 83 12.23 -9.99 -9.02
CA VAL A 83 11.27 -8.97 -9.43
C VAL A 83 11.83 -7.61 -9.04
N THR A 84 11.89 -6.69 -9.98
CA THR A 84 12.35 -5.31 -9.77
C THR A 84 11.15 -4.39 -9.78
N ALA A 85 11.00 -3.62 -8.72
CA ALA A 85 9.89 -2.70 -8.56
C ALA A 85 10.39 -1.34 -8.05
N SER A 86 9.83 -0.26 -8.57
CA SER A 86 10.16 1.11 -8.17
C SER A 86 9.08 1.65 -7.23
N GLY A 87 9.49 2.55 -6.34
CA GLY A 87 8.59 3.15 -5.36
C GLY A 87 9.29 4.24 -4.56
N GLU A 88 8.84 4.43 -3.33
CA GLU A 88 9.33 5.49 -2.46
C GLU A 88 9.61 5.00 -1.04
N ILE A 89 10.49 5.70 -0.37
CA ILE A 89 10.81 5.48 1.03
C ILE A 89 9.74 6.13 1.91
N LYS A 90 9.08 5.33 2.77
CA LYS A 90 8.09 5.81 3.74
C LYS A 90 8.31 5.17 5.11
N PRO A 91 8.06 5.89 6.20
CA PRO A 91 7.95 5.24 7.50
C PRO A 91 6.72 4.33 7.53
N PRO A 92 6.70 3.27 8.35
CA PRO A 92 5.52 2.44 8.53
C PRO A 92 4.33 3.28 9.01
N PRO A 93 3.08 2.92 8.66
CA PRO A 93 1.87 3.70 9.03
C PRO A 93 1.70 3.89 10.54
N ASP A 94 2.13 2.93 11.37
CA ASP A 94 2.11 2.99 12.84
C ASP A 94 3.18 3.91 13.42
N LYS A 95 4.15 4.33 12.63
CA LYS A 95 5.28 5.21 12.98
C LYS A 95 5.24 6.55 12.25
N PHE A 96 4.09 6.89 11.67
CA PHE A 96 3.88 8.12 10.93
C PHE A 96 2.52 8.71 11.32
N ALA A 97 2.49 9.98 11.68
CA ALA A 97 1.25 10.68 12.01
C ALA A 97 1.23 12.06 11.38
N THR A 98 0.14 12.37 10.70
CA THR A 98 -0.21 13.73 10.30
C THR A 98 -1.18 14.28 11.32
N VAL A 99 -0.83 15.37 11.98
CA VAL A 99 -1.68 16.06 12.93
C VAL A 99 -2.33 17.25 12.24
N ASN A 100 -3.65 17.22 12.19
CA ASN A 100 -4.47 18.26 11.61
C ASN A 100 -5.03 19.17 12.72
N ALA A 101 -5.49 20.37 12.35
CA ALA A 101 -6.17 21.25 13.26
C ALA A 101 -7.47 20.63 13.80
N ASN A 102 -7.61 20.61 15.14
CA ASN A 102 -8.81 20.14 15.85
C ASN A 102 -9.79 21.28 16.16
N SER A 103 -9.30 22.52 16.18
CA SER A 103 -10.08 23.73 16.44
C SER A 103 -9.74 24.82 15.44
N MET A 104 -10.68 25.73 15.21
CA MET A 104 -10.43 26.94 14.44
C MET A 104 -9.72 27.95 15.34
N GLY A 105 -8.66 28.54 14.82
CA GLY A 105 -7.92 29.57 15.55
C GLY A 105 -6.68 30.03 14.80
N LYS A 106 -6.05 31.07 15.33
CA LYS A 106 -4.77 31.58 14.84
C LYS A 106 -3.63 30.86 15.53
N VAL A 107 -2.61 30.44 14.79
CA VAL A 107 -1.37 29.89 15.37
C VAL A 107 -0.64 31.00 16.13
N THR A 108 -0.48 30.83 17.44
CA THR A 108 0.17 31.85 18.32
C THR A 108 1.64 31.58 18.50
N GLU A 109 2.05 30.32 18.60
CA GLU A 109 3.42 29.94 18.88
C GLU A 109 3.77 28.60 18.23
N ILE A 110 4.96 28.53 17.64
CA ILE A 110 5.54 27.30 17.08
C ILE A 110 6.89 27.08 17.77
N LEU A 111 7.01 25.98 18.51
CA LEU A 111 8.18 25.68 19.35
C LEU A 111 9.20 24.76 18.66
N VAL A 112 8.93 24.31 17.44
CA VAL A 112 9.73 23.33 16.70
C VAL A 112 9.89 23.73 15.24
N LYS A 113 10.90 23.15 14.59
CA LYS A 113 11.18 23.32 13.16
C LYS A 113 11.19 21.96 12.45
N GLU A 114 11.09 21.98 11.14
CA GLU A 114 11.31 20.77 10.33
C GLU A 114 12.70 20.20 10.59
N GLY A 115 12.77 18.90 10.82
CA GLY A 115 14.01 18.19 11.16
C GLY A 115 14.27 18.02 12.65
N ASP A 116 13.52 18.69 13.54
CA ASP A 116 13.70 18.58 14.98
C ASP A 116 13.25 17.22 15.50
N GLN A 117 14.02 16.69 16.48
CA GLN A 117 13.64 15.50 17.23
C GLN A 117 12.71 15.85 18.37
N VAL A 118 11.59 15.15 18.47
CA VAL A 118 10.56 15.39 19.49
C VAL A 118 10.28 14.14 20.31
N LYS A 119 9.89 14.33 21.57
CA LYS A 119 9.48 13.26 22.48
C LYS A 119 7.94 13.14 22.47
N ALA A 120 7.43 11.96 22.80
CA ALA A 120 6.00 11.75 22.99
C ALA A 120 5.43 12.75 24.03
N GLY A 121 4.32 13.41 23.69
CA GLY A 121 3.67 14.42 24.55
C GLY A 121 4.37 15.78 24.59
N GLN A 122 5.47 15.99 23.85
CA GLN A 122 6.13 17.28 23.77
C GLN A 122 5.22 18.30 23.06
N LEU A 123 5.10 19.48 23.64
CA LEU A 123 4.38 20.60 23.05
C LEU A 123 5.12 21.09 21.79
N LEU A 124 4.39 21.20 20.68
CA LEU A 124 4.95 21.58 19.39
C LEU A 124 4.45 22.94 18.90
N LEU A 125 3.14 23.16 19.01
CA LEU A 125 2.54 24.45 18.66
C LEU A 125 1.27 24.71 19.48
N ARG A 126 0.86 25.99 19.52
CA ARG A 126 -0.40 26.45 20.12
C ARG A 126 -1.18 27.27 19.13
N THR A 127 -2.49 27.12 19.21
CA THR A 127 -3.43 28.07 18.60
C THR A 127 -4.00 28.99 19.68
N GLU A 128 -4.64 30.07 19.27
CA GLU A 128 -5.26 31.05 20.14
C GLU A 128 -6.28 30.39 21.07
N ASP A 129 -6.08 30.53 22.38
CA ASP A 129 -6.86 29.88 23.44
C ASP A 129 -7.55 30.87 24.40
N VAL A 130 -7.45 32.20 24.12
CA VAL A 130 -7.95 33.26 25.02
C VAL A 130 -9.43 33.05 25.38
N GLN A 131 -10.26 32.69 24.41
CA GLN A 131 -11.69 32.48 24.64
C GLN A 131 -11.97 31.19 25.43
N GLN A 132 -11.23 30.13 25.14
CA GLN A 132 -11.33 28.85 25.83
C GLN A 132 -10.86 28.98 27.27
N GLU A 133 -9.76 29.70 27.51
CA GLU A 133 -9.26 29.96 28.86
C GLU A 133 -10.25 30.80 29.69
N ALA A 134 -10.88 31.83 29.09
CA ALA A 134 -11.93 32.60 29.75
C ALA A 134 -13.14 31.71 30.10
N GLY A 135 -13.52 30.77 29.19
CA GLY A 135 -14.55 29.75 29.42
C GLY A 135 -14.22 28.83 30.59
N VAL A 136 -12.98 28.32 30.68
CA VAL A 136 -12.52 27.49 31.79
C VAL A 136 -12.61 28.25 33.12
N LYS A 137 -12.17 29.51 33.18
CA LYS A 137 -12.27 30.35 34.39
C LYS A 137 -13.72 30.58 34.82
N ALA A 138 -14.60 30.87 33.87
CA ALA A 138 -16.04 31.03 34.15
C ALA A 138 -16.66 29.73 34.71
N GLN A 139 -16.36 28.58 34.13
CA GLN A 139 -16.89 27.30 34.57
C GLN A 139 -16.30 26.85 35.92
N GLN A 140 -15.02 27.17 36.19
CA GLN A 140 -14.41 26.98 37.51
C GLN A 140 -15.13 27.80 38.61
N ALA A 141 -15.50 29.06 38.28
CA ALA A 141 -16.29 29.87 39.21
C ALA A 141 -17.69 29.26 39.46
N ALA A 142 -18.37 28.79 38.43
CA ALA A 142 -19.65 28.09 38.55
C ALA A 142 -19.56 26.83 39.42
N LEU A 143 -18.50 26.03 39.25
CA LEU A 143 -18.27 24.86 40.11
C LEU A 143 -18.02 25.24 41.58
N ARG A 144 -17.25 26.33 41.82
CA ARG A 144 -17.05 26.83 43.21
C ARG A 144 -18.36 27.26 43.85
N SER A 145 -19.22 27.97 43.11
CA SER A 145 -20.58 28.32 43.59
C SER A 145 -21.42 27.10 43.91
N ALA A 146 -21.52 26.11 43.02
CA ALA A 146 -22.26 24.88 43.25
C ALA A 146 -21.75 24.10 44.47
N ARG A 147 -20.43 24.08 44.73
CA ARG A 147 -19.83 23.47 45.93
C ARG A 147 -20.19 24.22 47.20
N ALA A 148 -20.20 25.57 47.16
CA ALA A 148 -20.62 26.37 48.30
C ALA A 148 -22.10 26.12 48.65
N ASP A 149 -22.99 26.07 47.65
CA ASP A 149 -24.41 25.70 47.83
C ASP A 149 -24.55 24.32 48.44
N SER A 150 -23.77 23.33 47.99
CA SER A 150 -23.79 21.98 48.56
C SER A 150 -23.39 21.97 50.04
N GLN A 151 -22.40 22.75 50.43
CA GLN A 151 -22.00 22.89 51.85
C GLN A 151 -23.10 23.49 52.73
N VAL A 152 -23.85 24.46 52.19
CA VAL A 152 -25.03 25.02 52.91
C VAL A 152 -26.10 23.93 53.12
N GLN A 153 -26.39 23.10 52.10
CA GLN A 153 -27.36 22.00 52.24
C GLN A 153 -26.87 20.91 53.21
N GLU A 154 -25.58 20.63 53.27
CA GLU A 154 -25.00 19.71 54.26
C GLU A 154 -25.16 20.24 55.68
N ALA A 155 -24.98 21.57 55.88
CA ALA A 155 -25.23 22.20 57.17
C ALA A 155 -26.72 22.09 57.58
N SER A 156 -27.64 22.24 56.61
CA SER A 156 -29.06 22.04 56.81
C SER A 156 -29.41 20.60 57.25
N VAL A 157 -28.80 19.57 56.62
CA VAL A 157 -28.95 18.17 57.04
C VAL A 157 -28.44 17.95 58.47
N ARG A 158 -27.29 18.53 58.83
CA ARG A 158 -26.77 18.46 60.23
C ARG A 158 -27.74 19.07 61.22
N SER A 159 -28.32 20.25 60.91
CA SER A 159 -29.33 20.91 61.75
C SER A 159 -30.61 20.07 61.91
N ALA A 160 -31.13 19.54 60.83
CA ALA A 160 -32.32 18.65 60.85
C ALA A 160 -32.06 17.37 61.65
N ASN A 161 -30.87 16.79 61.55
CA ASN A 161 -30.46 15.62 62.33
C ASN A 161 -30.37 15.96 63.85
N ALA A 162 -29.85 17.11 64.24
CA ALA A 162 -29.86 17.55 65.63
C ALA A 162 -31.28 17.74 66.15
N SER A 163 -32.20 18.29 65.34
CA SER A 163 -33.60 18.41 65.70
C SER A 163 -34.27 17.03 65.90
N LEU A 164 -33.96 16.04 65.08
CA LEU A 164 -34.42 14.67 65.22
C LEU A 164 -33.90 14.05 66.52
N GLN A 165 -32.65 14.24 66.88
CA GLN A 165 -32.09 13.73 68.14
C GLN A 165 -32.76 14.37 69.35
N THR A 166 -33.06 15.67 69.30
CA THR A 166 -33.85 16.34 70.38
C THR A 166 -35.22 15.78 70.49
N ALA A 167 -35.97 15.55 69.39
CA ALA A 167 -37.31 14.94 69.44
C ALA A 167 -37.24 13.50 69.95
N GLN A 168 -36.23 12.71 69.63
CA GLN A 168 -36.01 11.37 70.15
C GLN A 168 -35.77 11.36 71.69
N ALA A 169 -34.95 12.31 72.15
CA ALA A 169 -34.72 12.48 73.61
C ALA A 169 -36.03 12.83 74.36
N ASN A 170 -36.85 13.73 73.80
CA ASN A 170 -38.16 14.08 74.37
C ASN A 170 -39.11 12.88 74.40
N LEU A 171 -39.07 12.05 73.31
CA LEU A 171 -39.87 10.80 73.30
C LEU A 171 -39.41 9.82 74.39
N ALA A 172 -38.10 9.63 74.55
CA ALA A 172 -37.54 8.76 75.59
C ALA A 172 -37.93 9.27 76.98
N GLN A 173 -37.95 10.60 77.24
CA GLN A 173 -38.42 11.20 78.47
C GLN A 173 -39.91 10.93 78.69
N ALA A 174 -40.78 11.12 77.69
CA ALA A 174 -42.22 10.84 77.76
C ALA A 174 -42.47 9.36 78.02
N GLN A 175 -41.74 8.44 77.39
CA GLN A 175 -41.84 7.00 77.63
C GLN A 175 -41.48 6.61 79.08
N ALA A 176 -40.43 7.20 79.64
CA ALA A 176 -40.04 6.98 81.02
C ALA A 176 -41.17 7.44 82.00
N LYS A 177 -41.76 8.61 81.72
CA LYS A 177 -42.94 9.12 82.54
C LYS A 177 -44.17 8.21 82.39
N LEU A 178 -44.47 7.71 81.19
CA LEU A 178 -45.56 6.76 80.97
C LEU A 178 -45.30 5.48 81.72
N GLN A 179 -44.11 4.93 81.72
CA GLN A 179 -43.77 3.73 82.46
C GLN A 179 -44.02 3.92 83.98
N GLN A 180 -43.56 5.05 84.54
CA GLN A 180 -43.84 5.38 85.94
C GLN A 180 -45.36 5.47 86.25
N ALA A 181 -46.12 6.24 85.45
CA ALA A 181 -47.55 6.39 85.60
C ALA A 181 -48.30 5.06 85.44
N LYS A 182 -47.87 4.16 84.58
CA LYS A 182 -48.40 2.81 84.39
C LYS A 182 -48.17 1.92 85.60
N ASP A 183 -46.96 2.00 86.17
CA ASP A 183 -46.65 1.23 87.41
C ASP A 183 -47.48 1.71 88.62
N ASP A 184 -47.62 3.05 88.74
CA ASP A 184 -48.45 3.64 89.77
C ASP A 184 -49.94 3.32 89.60
N PHE A 185 -50.44 3.37 88.34
CA PHE A 185 -51.86 2.96 88.06
C PHE A 185 -52.08 1.47 88.35
N SER A 186 -51.15 0.59 87.93
CA SER A 186 -51.26 -0.85 88.18
C SER A 186 -51.33 -1.17 89.71
N ARG A 187 -50.46 -0.45 90.45
CA ARG A 187 -50.46 -0.56 91.90
C ARG A 187 -51.77 -0.04 92.51
N SER A 188 -52.24 1.12 92.07
CA SER A 188 -53.54 1.68 92.52
C SER A 188 -54.72 0.78 92.14
N GLN A 189 -54.70 0.12 90.97
CA GLN A 189 -55.74 -0.83 90.55
C GLN A 189 -55.77 -2.06 91.45
N GLN A 190 -54.62 -2.59 91.87
CA GLN A 190 -54.54 -3.72 92.81
C GLN A 190 -55.08 -3.33 94.21
N MET A 191 -54.73 -2.14 94.75
CA MET A 191 -55.21 -1.64 96.05
C MET A 191 -56.69 -1.31 95.99
N PHE A 192 -57.21 -0.78 94.87
CA PHE A 192 -58.67 -0.53 94.73
C PHE A 192 -59.47 -1.83 94.70
N LYS A 193 -58.99 -2.90 94.05
CA LYS A 193 -59.59 -4.25 94.05
C LYS A 193 -59.65 -4.87 95.45
N GLN A 194 -58.78 -4.39 96.36
CA GLN A 194 -58.71 -4.82 97.75
C GLN A 194 -59.41 -3.83 98.71
N ASP A 195 -60.19 -2.85 98.20
CA ASP A 195 -60.85 -1.79 98.92
C ASP A 195 -59.94 -0.93 99.82
N LEU A 196 -58.63 -0.83 99.51
CA LEU A 196 -57.62 -0.12 100.31
C LEU A 196 -57.48 1.37 99.93
N ILE A 197 -58.06 1.81 98.81
CA ILE A 197 -58.00 3.24 98.35
C ILE A 197 -59.41 3.69 97.91
N SER A 198 -59.58 5.03 97.91
CA SER A 198 -60.86 5.64 97.46
C SER A 198 -60.94 5.63 95.90
N ARG A 199 -62.20 5.66 95.39
CA ARG A 199 -62.44 5.78 93.95
C ARG A 199 -61.80 7.03 93.34
N GLN A 200 -61.81 8.14 94.04
CA GLN A 200 -61.16 9.38 93.61
C GLN A 200 -59.65 9.17 93.36
N THR A 201 -58.97 8.46 94.27
CA THR A 201 -57.52 8.17 94.12
C THR A 201 -57.24 7.26 92.92
N PHE A 202 -58.12 6.27 92.67
CA PHE A 202 -58.00 5.41 91.48
C PHE A 202 -58.26 6.20 90.21
N ASP A 203 -59.32 7.02 90.11
CA ASP A 203 -59.65 7.85 88.96
C ASP A 203 -58.51 8.87 88.66
N GLN A 204 -57.86 9.41 89.70
CA GLN A 204 -56.72 10.26 89.58
C GLN A 204 -55.49 9.54 88.95
N ALA A 205 -55.20 8.31 89.37
CA ALA A 205 -54.14 7.50 88.82
C ALA A 205 -54.43 7.11 87.36
N LEU A 206 -55.65 6.77 87.01
CA LEU A 206 -56.11 6.51 85.66
C LEU A 206 -55.92 7.74 84.74
N SER A 207 -56.34 8.89 85.19
CA SER A 207 -56.18 10.16 84.44
C SER A 207 -54.70 10.49 84.22
N THR A 208 -53.83 10.32 85.23
CA THR A 208 -52.40 10.52 85.12
C THR A 208 -51.80 9.59 84.08
N TYR A 209 -52.17 8.31 84.06
CA TYR A 209 -51.76 7.37 83.08
C TYR A 209 -52.19 7.77 81.65
N GLN A 210 -53.46 8.14 81.45
CA GLN A 210 -53.97 8.59 80.15
C GLN A 210 -53.31 9.84 79.65
N VAL A 211 -52.99 10.82 80.49
CA VAL A 211 -52.22 12.01 80.11
C VAL A 211 -50.82 11.66 79.71
N ALA A 212 -50.18 10.73 80.45
CA ALA A 212 -48.83 10.29 80.09
C ALA A 212 -48.80 9.52 78.74
N ASP A 213 -49.81 8.72 78.45
CA ASP A 213 -49.96 8.00 77.18
C ASP A 213 -50.17 8.97 76.00
N ALA A 214 -51.02 9.96 76.14
CA ALA A 214 -51.23 11.00 75.15
C ALA A 214 -49.94 11.83 74.90
N ALA A 215 -49.13 12.06 75.97
CA ALA A 215 -47.87 12.73 75.85
C ALA A 215 -46.84 11.93 75.00
N VAL A 216 -46.83 10.60 75.11
CA VAL A 216 -45.97 9.74 74.25
C VAL A 216 -46.45 9.80 72.82
N GLU A 217 -47.75 9.77 72.54
CA GLU A 217 -48.26 9.89 71.17
C GLU A 217 -47.91 11.26 70.55
N SER A 218 -48.01 12.31 71.32
CA SER A 218 -47.55 13.64 70.89
C SER A 218 -46.04 13.67 70.58
N ALA A 219 -45.19 13.06 71.41
CA ALA A 219 -43.75 12.98 71.19
C ALA A 219 -43.38 12.12 69.99
N LYS A 220 -44.15 11.02 69.75
CA LYS A 220 -44.00 10.22 68.52
C LYS A 220 -44.27 11.04 67.24
N ALA A 221 -45.36 11.84 67.30
CA ALA A 221 -45.67 12.72 66.16
C ALA A 221 -44.57 13.76 65.92
N GLN A 222 -43.92 14.30 66.97
CA GLN A 222 -42.77 15.22 66.86
C GLN A 222 -41.55 14.52 66.22
N VAL A 223 -41.28 13.25 66.60
CA VAL A 223 -40.22 12.46 65.98
C VAL A 223 -40.54 12.21 64.50
N ALA A 224 -41.77 11.87 64.15
CA ALA A 224 -42.18 11.67 62.76
C ALA A 224 -42.02 12.97 61.92
N GLN A 225 -42.38 14.13 62.52
CA GLN A 225 -42.20 15.44 61.89
C GLN A 225 -40.70 15.76 61.69
N ALA A 226 -39.85 15.56 62.68
CA ALA A 226 -38.41 15.81 62.59
C ALA A 226 -37.72 14.87 61.55
N LYS A 227 -38.21 13.60 61.50
CA LYS A 227 -37.74 12.64 60.48
C LYS A 227 -38.11 13.08 59.05
N ALA A 228 -39.31 13.59 58.84
CA ALA A 228 -39.72 14.14 57.55
C ALA A 228 -38.88 15.36 57.15
N GLN A 229 -38.59 16.26 58.14
CA GLN A 229 -37.68 17.40 57.89
C GLN A 229 -36.26 16.96 57.52
N LEU A 230 -35.70 15.94 58.20
CA LEU A 230 -34.41 15.36 57.85
C LEU A 230 -34.40 14.77 56.43
N SER A 231 -35.48 14.02 56.11
CA SER A 231 -35.64 13.47 54.75
C SER A 231 -35.65 14.59 53.69
N GLN A 232 -36.40 15.66 53.92
CA GLN A 232 -36.44 16.82 53.02
C GLN A 232 -35.08 17.48 52.88
N ALA A 233 -34.34 17.69 53.96
CA ALA A 233 -32.99 18.25 53.93
C ALA A 233 -32.03 17.33 53.18
N THR A 234 -32.15 16.01 53.33
CA THR A 234 -31.36 15.02 52.60
C THR A 234 -31.62 15.09 51.10
N TYR A 235 -32.86 15.15 50.65
CA TYR A 235 -33.21 15.32 49.24
C TYR A 235 -32.63 16.63 48.66
N ASN A 236 -32.69 17.73 49.40
CA ASN A 236 -32.13 19.01 48.98
C ASN A 236 -30.62 18.93 48.84
N ARG A 237 -29.92 18.24 49.77
CA ARG A 237 -28.47 17.97 49.66
C ARG A 237 -28.15 17.15 48.42
N ASP A 238 -28.91 16.07 48.15
CA ASP A 238 -28.69 15.20 46.98
C ASP A 238 -28.89 15.98 45.67
N MET A 239 -29.92 16.85 45.62
CA MET A 239 -30.12 17.75 44.47
C MET A 239 -28.97 18.73 44.28
N SER A 240 -28.42 19.30 45.36
CA SER A 240 -27.29 20.22 45.27
C SER A 240 -25.99 19.48 44.84
N HIS A 241 -25.81 18.25 45.34
CA HIS A 241 -24.70 17.41 44.94
C HIS A 241 -24.76 17.06 43.45
N ALA A 242 -25.96 16.75 42.90
CA ALA A 242 -26.15 16.54 41.48
C ALA A 242 -25.76 17.78 40.64
N ARG A 243 -26.07 19.00 41.17
CA ARG A 243 -25.61 20.25 40.49
C ARG A 243 -24.09 20.41 40.50
N VAL A 244 -23.42 19.98 41.57
CA VAL A 244 -21.93 19.96 41.60
C VAL A 244 -21.39 19.05 40.54
N LEU A 245 -21.91 17.82 40.39
CA LEU A 245 -21.50 16.88 39.32
C LEU A 245 -21.77 17.45 37.92
N GLN A 246 -22.90 18.12 37.73
CA GLN A 246 -23.23 18.77 36.46
C GLN A 246 -22.21 19.87 36.14
N ALA A 247 -21.91 20.75 37.08
CA ALA A 247 -20.93 21.84 36.90
C ALA A 247 -19.51 21.28 36.65
N GLN A 248 -19.16 20.16 37.28
CA GLN A 248 -17.89 19.47 37.07
C GLN A 248 -17.81 18.87 35.65
N ALA A 249 -18.87 18.22 35.16
CA ALA A 249 -18.91 17.70 33.79
C ALA A 249 -18.82 18.80 32.76
N GLN A 250 -19.46 19.96 32.98
CA GLN A 250 -19.34 21.14 32.12
C GLN A 250 -17.90 21.68 32.10
N LEU A 251 -17.24 21.72 33.26
CA LEU A 251 -15.83 22.16 33.35
C LEU A 251 -14.93 21.26 32.51
N VAL A 252 -15.06 19.92 32.64
CA VAL A 252 -14.28 18.95 31.84
C VAL A 252 -14.52 19.16 30.35
N GLY A 253 -15.76 19.44 29.94
CA GLY A 253 -16.08 19.73 28.54
C GLY A 253 -15.34 20.94 27.99
N ILE A 254 -15.27 22.04 28.75
CA ILE A 254 -14.55 23.27 28.36
C ILE A 254 -13.04 23.07 28.43
N GLU A 255 -12.53 22.32 29.43
CA GLU A 255 -11.10 21.97 29.50
C GLU A 255 -10.67 21.16 28.27
N ASN A 256 -11.47 20.17 27.83
CA ASN A 256 -11.21 19.43 26.60
C ASN A 256 -11.18 20.35 25.37
N GLN A 257 -12.05 21.37 25.29
CA GLN A 257 -12.01 22.34 24.20
C GLN A 257 -10.73 23.20 24.22
N ARG A 258 -10.26 23.58 25.42
CA ARG A 258 -8.97 24.28 25.55
C ARG A 258 -7.81 23.36 25.15
N ASP A 259 -7.83 22.09 25.56
CA ASP A 259 -6.75 21.14 25.24
C ASP A 259 -6.64 20.87 23.72
N GLN A 260 -7.73 21.06 22.97
CA GLN A 260 -7.72 21.00 21.50
C GLN A 260 -6.96 22.17 20.83
N THR A 261 -6.63 23.21 21.57
CA THR A 261 -5.78 24.33 21.08
C THR A 261 -4.29 24.08 21.28
N ILE A 262 -3.93 23.03 21.99
CA ILE A 262 -2.58 22.62 22.32
C ILE A 262 -2.21 21.38 21.54
N TYR A 263 -1.18 21.45 20.69
CA TYR A 263 -0.78 20.35 19.84
C TYR A 263 0.53 19.75 20.30
N THR A 264 0.49 18.46 20.61
CA THR A 264 1.65 17.70 21.12
C THR A 264 2.01 16.57 20.19
N ALA A 265 3.26 16.11 20.26
CA ALA A 265 3.72 14.95 19.49
C ALA A 265 3.03 13.66 19.98
N PRO A 266 2.41 12.87 19.10
CA PRO A 266 1.74 11.63 19.49
C PRO A 266 2.72 10.54 19.93
N PHE A 267 3.93 10.54 19.39
CA PHE A 267 5.04 9.64 19.73
C PHE A 267 6.39 10.31 19.50
N ALA A 268 7.46 9.69 19.97
CA ALA A 268 8.82 10.20 19.78
C ALA A 268 9.27 9.97 18.31
N GLY A 269 9.75 11.03 17.67
CA GLY A 269 10.14 10.99 16.26
C GLY A 269 10.79 12.30 15.81
N VAL A 270 10.76 12.53 14.50
CA VAL A 270 11.27 13.71 13.83
C VAL A 270 10.13 14.42 13.13
N ILE A 271 10.10 15.74 13.16
CA ILE A 271 9.16 16.56 12.38
C ILE A 271 9.59 16.50 10.92
N THR A 272 8.77 15.87 10.09
CA THR A 272 9.08 15.71 8.66
C THR A 272 8.46 16.79 7.78
N TYR A 273 7.41 17.44 8.27
CA TYR A 273 6.70 18.49 7.53
C TYR A 273 5.99 19.45 8.50
N LEU A 274 6.13 20.73 8.28
CA LEU A 274 5.54 21.82 9.10
C LEU A 274 5.10 22.98 8.19
N PRO A 275 3.94 22.88 7.52
CA PRO A 275 3.50 23.87 6.53
C PRO A 275 2.97 25.16 7.12
N VAL A 276 2.71 25.21 8.43
CA VAL A 276 2.06 26.34 9.10
C VAL A 276 3.06 27.34 9.65
N HIS A 277 2.62 28.61 9.71
CA HIS A 277 3.41 29.72 10.21
C HIS A 277 2.71 30.41 11.38
N GLU A 278 3.51 31.05 12.25
CA GLU A 278 2.95 31.90 13.32
C GLU A 278 2.10 33.02 12.72
N GLY A 279 0.91 33.18 13.27
CA GLY A 279 -0.04 34.17 12.77
C GLY A 279 -1.01 33.66 11.72
N GLU A 280 -0.87 32.45 11.23
CA GLU A 280 -1.76 31.83 10.25
C GLU A 280 -3.04 31.32 10.90
N ASN A 281 -4.17 31.43 10.20
CA ASN A 281 -5.44 30.89 10.65
C ASN A 281 -5.58 29.44 10.16
N VAL A 282 -5.87 28.54 11.07
CA VAL A 282 -6.11 27.12 10.81
C VAL A 282 -7.55 26.75 11.08
N VAL A 283 -8.06 25.79 10.33
CA VAL A 283 -9.44 25.32 10.42
C VAL A 283 -9.49 23.79 10.58
N PRO A 284 -10.41 23.27 11.41
CA PRO A 284 -10.61 21.84 11.52
C PRO A 284 -11.20 21.27 10.24
N GLY A 285 -10.97 19.99 9.99
CA GLY A 285 -11.62 19.26 8.91
C GLY A 285 -13.13 19.19 9.12
N ILE A 286 -13.86 19.43 8.04
CA ILE A 286 -15.31 19.24 7.98
C ILE A 286 -15.62 18.14 6.96
N GLN A 287 -16.87 17.69 6.91
CA GLN A 287 -17.30 16.66 5.94
C GLN A 287 -16.79 17.02 4.53
N ASN A 288 -16.05 16.10 3.93
CA ASN A 288 -15.45 16.21 2.58
C ASN A 288 -14.27 17.20 2.41
N THR A 289 -13.77 17.79 3.49
CA THR A 289 -12.59 18.67 3.42
C THR A 289 -11.63 18.29 4.54
N SER A 290 -10.39 17.95 4.20
CA SER A 290 -9.35 17.75 5.21
C SER A 290 -9.09 19.07 5.93
N GLY A 291 -8.93 19.02 7.26
CA GLY A 291 -8.51 20.18 8.03
C GLY A 291 -7.10 20.63 7.64
N SER A 292 -6.73 21.84 8.07
CA SER A 292 -5.35 22.33 7.92
C SER A 292 -4.37 21.35 8.55
N ALA A 293 -3.46 20.79 7.75
CA ALA A 293 -2.37 19.98 8.27
C ALA A 293 -1.41 20.90 9.05
N LEU A 294 -1.16 20.57 10.30
CA LEU A 294 -0.31 21.37 11.16
C LEU A 294 1.14 20.90 11.10
N PHE A 295 1.35 19.61 11.27
CA PHE A 295 2.67 18.99 11.18
C PHE A 295 2.57 17.49 10.95
N GLN A 296 3.69 16.91 10.53
CA GLN A 296 3.86 15.47 10.42
C GLN A 296 5.03 15.03 11.30
N VAL A 297 4.81 13.96 12.03
CA VAL A 297 5.85 13.30 12.85
C VAL A 297 6.09 11.91 12.31
N ALA A 298 7.36 11.56 12.14
CA ALA A 298 7.75 10.22 11.71
C ALA A 298 8.84 9.67 12.63
N ASN A 299 8.73 8.39 12.97
CA ASN A 299 9.82 7.67 13.60
C ASN A 299 10.66 7.02 12.50
N LEU A 300 11.86 7.54 12.29
CA LEU A 300 12.79 7.10 11.26
C LEU A 300 13.68 5.92 11.68
N SER A 301 13.46 5.32 12.85
CA SER A 301 14.20 4.13 13.28
C SER A 301 13.84 2.88 12.47
N VAL A 302 12.65 2.84 11.91
CA VAL A 302 12.18 1.80 10.99
C VAL A 302 11.69 2.49 9.72
N ILE A 303 12.18 2.03 8.59
CA ILE A 303 11.87 2.62 7.29
C ILE A 303 11.49 1.50 6.32
N ASN A 304 10.44 1.72 5.56
CA ASN A 304 9.97 0.83 4.52
C ASN A 304 10.24 1.45 3.14
N ALA A 305 10.64 0.62 2.19
CA ALA A 305 10.52 0.93 0.78
C ALA A 305 9.15 0.42 0.31
N VAL A 306 8.28 1.32 -0.05
CA VAL A 306 6.93 1.03 -0.55
C VAL A 306 7.01 1.06 -2.07
N VAL A 307 6.98 -0.11 -2.70
CA VAL A 307 7.20 -0.27 -4.14
C VAL A 307 5.95 -0.80 -4.84
N ASN A 308 5.79 -0.41 -6.11
CA ASN A 308 4.68 -0.83 -6.94
C ASN A 308 5.13 -1.99 -7.83
N VAL A 309 4.44 -3.11 -7.71
CA VAL A 309 4.71 -4.36 -8.44
C VAL A 309 3.56 -4.63 -9.39
N ASP A 310 3.90 -4.99 -10.63
CA ASP A 310 2.92 -5.37 -11.66
C ASP A 310 2.09 -6.59 -11.27
N GLU A 311 0.85 -6.66 -11.74
CA GLU A 311 -0.10 -7.77 -11.52
C GLU A 311 0.48 -9.13 -11.93
N THR A 312 1.35 -9.16 -12.94
CA THR A 312 1.96 -10.41 -13.44
C THR A 312 3.00 -10.98 -12.47
N ASP A 313 3.69 -10.13 -11.72
CA ASP A 313 4.81 -10.50 -10.85
C ASP A 313 4.40 -10.68 -9.38
N ILE A 314 3.28 -10.07 -8.95
CA ILE A 314 2.83 -10.11 -7.56
C ILE A 314 2.56 -11.53 -7.05
N LEU A 315 2.10 -12.43 -7.92
CA LEU A 315 1.81 -13.82 -7.56
C LEU A 315 3.05 -14.60 -7.11
N GLY A 316 4.24 -14.15 -7.51
CA GLY A 316 5.53 -14.73 -7.11
C GLY A 316 6.05 -14.21 -5.76
N ILE A 317 5.50 -13.11 -5.25
CA ILE A 317 5.98 -12.44 -4.04
C ILE A 317 5.27 -13.00 -2.81
N LYS A 318 6.06 -13.24 -1.75
CA LYS A 318 5.57 -13.75 -0.46
C LYS A 318 6.20 -12.95 0.68
N MET A 319 5.48 -12.85 1.79
CA MET A 319 6.00 -12.23 3.01
C MET A 319 7.28 -12.93 3.48
N GLY A 320 8.23 -12.16 3.97
CA GLY A 320 9.52 -12.64 4.47
C GLY A 320 10.59 -12.89 3.41
N GLN A 321 10.29 -12.73 2.11
CA GLN A 321 11.30 -12.83 1.06
C GLN A 321 12.38 -11.75 1.20
N PRO A 322 13.66 -12.08 0.95
CA PRO A 322 14.74 -11.12 0.98
C PRO A 322 14.62 -10.17 -0.22
N ALA A 323 14.94 -8.90 0.03
CA ALA A 323 14.98 -7.88 -0.98
C ALA A 323 16.23 -7.02 -0.82
N GLU A 324 16.73 -6.49 -1.92
CA GLU A 324 17.80 -5.53 -2.00
C GLU A 324 17.21 -4.20 -2.47
N VAL A 325 17.30 -3.16 -1.64
CA VAL A 325 16.74 -1.84 -1.92
C VAL A 325 17.88 -0.88 -2.26
N ALA A 326 17.81 -0.27 -3.43
CA ALA A 326 18.66 0.82 -3.85
C ALA A 326 17.85 2.12 -3.76
N VAL A 327 18.39 3.12 -3.07
CA VAL A 327 17.80 4.46 -2.96
C VAL A 327 18.51 5.38 -3.94
N ASP A 328 17.77 6.07 -4.80
CA ASP A 328 18.34 6.88 -5.88
C ASP A 328 19.24 8.02 -5.37
N ALA A 329 18.94 8.52 -4.16
CA ALA A 329 19.76 9.54 -3.51
C ALA A 329 21.12 9.01 -3.01
N ILE A 330 21.32 7.69 -2.91
CA ILE A 330 22.53 7.05 -2.41
C ILE A 330 22.90 5.87 -3.34
N PRO A 331 23.38 6.15 -4.57
CA PRO A 331 23.53 5.12 -5.60
C PRO A 331 24.59 4.05 -5.28
N ASP A 332 25.57 4.37 -4.43
CA ASP A 332 26.68 3.48 -4.09
C ASP A 332 26.34 2.46 -2.98
N LYS A 333 25.16 2.57 -2.37
CA LYS A 333 24.78 1.69 -1.27
C LYS A 333 23.47 0.96 -1.59
N LYS A 334 23.49 -0.33 -1.32
CA LYS A 334 22.33 -1.20 -1.39
C LYS A 334 21.98 -1.65 0.02
N PHE A 335 20.72 -1.51 0.36
CA PHE A 335 20.20 -1.86 1.67
C PHE A 335 19.50 -3.21 1.61
N LYS A 336 19.77 -4.06 2.55
CA LYS A 336 19.06 -5.32 2.71
C LYS A 336 17.75 -5.08 3.42
N GLY A 337 16.73 -5.80 3.03
CA GLY A 337 15.42 -5.73 3.64
C GLY A 337 14.62 -7.00 3.39
N ARG A 338 13.42 -7.01 3.91
CA ARG A 338 12.47 -8.12 3.75
C ARG A 338 11.09 -7.61 3.43
N VAL A 339 10.37 -8.38 2.64
CA VAL A 339 8.94 -8.12 2.37
C VAL A 339 8.15 -8.32 3.65
N THR A 340 7.52 -7.26 4.16
CA THR A 340 6.72 -7.26 5.39
C THR A 340 5.23 -7.19 5.13
N GLU A 341 4.83 -6.54 4.02
CA GLU A 341 3.42 -6.36 3.70
C GLU A 341 3.21 -6.42 2.20
N ILE A 342 2.10 -7.00 1.78
CA ILE A 342 1.66 -7.06 0.37
C ILE A 342 0.24 -6.51 0.32
N GLY A 343 0.04 -5.42 -0.42
CA GLY A 343 -1.26 -4.79 -0.61
C GLY A 343 -2.23 -5.71 -1.34
N MET A 344 -3.45 -5.79 -0.85
CA MET A 344 -4.51 -6.62 -1.46
C MET A 344 -5.29 -5.88 -2.55
N SER A 345 -5.16 -4.57 -2.64
CA SER A 345 -5.86 -3.75 -3.63
C SER A 345 -4.91 -3.28 -4.70
N ALA A 346 -5.31 -3.43 -5.95
CA ALA A 346 -4.60 -2.85 -7.07
C ALA A 346 -4.75 -1.32 -7.07
N LEU A 347 -3.65 -0.62 -7.28
CA LEU A 347 -3.64 0.79 -7.60
C LEU A 347 -3.82 0.92 -9.12
N SER A 348 -4.90 1.57 -9.56
CA SER A 348 -4.98 2.00 -10.95
C SER A 348 -4.07 3.22 -11.11
N SER A 349 -3.11 3.14 -12.02
CA SER A 349 -2.20 4.24 -12.35
C SER A 349 -2.95 5.33 -13.13
N THR A 350 -3.98 5.91 -12.53
CA THR A 350 -4.54 7.16 -13.06
C THR A 350 -3.62 8.28 -12.62
N SER A 351 -2.67 8.63 -13.48
CA SER A 351 -1.78 9.76 -13.31
C SER A 351 -2.62 11.02 -12.99
N GLY A 352 -2.40 11.55 -11.80
CA GLY A 352 -2.98 12.68 -11.15
C GLY A 352 -3.61 13.75 -12.03
N GLN A 353 -4.93 13.78 -12.02
CA GLN A 353 -5.68 15.03 -12.20
C GLN A 353 -7.05 14.85 -11.55
N THR A 354 -7.17 15.29 -10.30
CA THR A 354 -8.46 15.55 -9.68
C THR A 354 -9.04 16.81 -10.32
N THR A 355 -9.69 16.67 -11.45
CA THR A 355 -10.63 17.68 -11.93
C THR A 355 -12.03 17.16 -11.76
N THR A 356 -12.70 17.72 -10.75
CA THR A 356 -14.15 17.66 -10.56
C THR A 356 -14.81 18.24 -11.81
N SER A 357 -15.21 17.41 -12.75
CA SER A 357 -16.22 17.76 -13.75
C SER A 357 -16.92 16.49 -14.21
N SER A 358 -18.17 16.42 -13.79
CA SER A 358 -19.19 15.52 -14.27
C SER A 358 -19.38 15.69 -15.77
N SER A 359 -18.73 14.87 -16.57
CA SER A 359 -19.12 14.59 -17.94
C SER A 359 -18.77 13.14 -18.25
N GLN A 360 -19.82 12.42 -18.49
CA GLN A 360 -19.93 11.05 -18.93
C GLN A 360 -19.12 10.85 -20.21
N SER A 361 -17.89 10.40 -20.10
CA SER A 361 -17.09 9.96 -21.24
C SER A 361 -17.00 8.44 -21.17
N THR A 362 -17.56 7.81 -22.17
CA THR A 362 -17.41 6.41 -22.56
C THR A 362 -15.96 5.97 -22.40
N ALA A 363 -15.70 5.15 -21.38
CA ALA A 363 -14.41 4.53 -21.13
C ALA A 363 -14.08 3.56 -22.25
N SER A 364 -13.19 3.94 -23.15
CA SER A 364 -12.40 3.00 -23.91
C SER A 364 -11.44 2.31 -22.94
N SER A 365 -11.69 1.06 -22.65
CA SER A 365 -10.83 0.17 -21.87
C SER A 365 -9.54 -0.14 -22.66
N SER A 366 -8.61 0.80 -22.71
CA SER A 366 -7.21 0.51 -22.91
C SER A 366 -6.70 -0.04 -21.58
N GLY A 367 -6.18 -1.26 -21.55
CA GLY A 367 -5.76 -1.98 -20.34
C GLY A 367 -4.87 -1.10 -19.45
N GLU A 368 -5.45 -0.57 -18.40
CA GLU A 368 -4.72 0.11 -17.34
C GLU A 368 -3.84 -0.94 -16.66
N ALA A 369 -2.54 -0.67 -16.60
CA ALA A 369 -1.62 -1.46 -15.81
C ALA A 369 -2.07 -1.37 -14.33
N LYS A 370 -2.26 -2.51 -13.70
CA LYS A 370 -2.64 -2.62 -12.30
C LYS A 370 -1.41 -2.97 -11.49
N ASP A 371 -1.02 -2.05 -10.63
CA ASP A 371 0.10 -2.23 -9.73
C ASP A 371 -0.37 -2.59 -8.33
N PHE A 372 0.37 -3.41 -7.63
CA PHE A 372 0.15 -3.75 -6.23
C PHE A 372 1.27 -3.18 -5.38
N THR A 373 0.90 -2.62 -4.25
CA THR A 373 1.87 -2.06 -3.32
C THR A 373 2.51 -3.17 -2.49
N VAL A 374 3.85 -3.19 -2.45
CA VAL A 374 4.63 -4.10 -1.61
C VAL A 374 5.53 -3.27 -0.70
N SER A 375 5.45 -3.52 0.61
CA SER A 375 6.30 -2.87 1.61
C SER A 375 7.49 -3.76 1.95
N VAL A 376 8.68 -3.23 1.78
CA VAL A 376 9.95 -3.87 2.13
C VAL A 376 10.57 -3.09 3.28
N THR A 377 10.66 -3.72 4.47
CA THR A 377 11.33 -3.11 5.62
C THR A 377 12.84 -3.24 5.49
N LEU A 378 13.57 -2.16 5.65
CA LEU A 378 15.02 -2.14 5.67
C LEU A 378 15.55 -2.64 7.02
N ASP A 379 16.53 -3.54 7.00
CA ASP A 379 17.12 -4.13 8.22
C ASP A 379 17.98 -3.12 9.00
N ASP A 380 18.68 -2.20 8.33
CA ASP A 380 19.56 -1.19 8.95
C ASP A 380 19.50 0.12 8.15
N PRO A 381 18.46 0.95 8.35
CA PRO A 381 18.32 2.20 7.64
C PRO A 381 19.37 3.21 8.12
N PRO A 382 20.13 3.88 7.23
CA PRO A 382 21.08 4.89 7.62
C PRO A 382 20.37 6.11 8.22
N SER A 383 21.00 6.69 9.24
CA SER A 383 20.55 7.96 9.81
C SER A 383 20.63 9.06 8.74
N GLY A 384 19.49 9.57 8.28
CA GLY A 384 19.42 10.63 7.26
C GLY A 384 18.59 10.28 6.02
N LEU A 385 18.03 9.09 5.91
CA LEU A 385 17.01 8.82 4.91
C LEU A 385 15.78 9.70 5.18
N ARG A 386 15.38 10.44 4.17
CA ARG A 386 14.17 11.27 4.23
C ARG A 386 13.00 10.51 3.60
N PRO A 387 11.81 10.55 4.21
CA PRO A 387 10.60 10.08 3.54
C PRO A 387 10.38 10.78 2.20
N GLY A 388 9.82 10.07 1.22
CA GLY A 388 9.59 10.57 -0.12
C GLY A 388 10.76 10.41 -1.12
N LEU A 389 11.90 9.84 -0.70
CA LEU A 389 12.98 9.50 -1.63
C LEU A 389 12.57 8.33 -2.51
N SER A 390 12.91 8.40 -3.80
CA SER A 390 12.70 7.30 -4.73
C SER A 390 13.63 6.13 -4.42
N ALA A 391 13.10 4.93 -4.52
CA ALA A 391 13.83 3.69 -4.28
C ALA A 391 13.40 2.60 -5.24
N THR A 392 14.35 1.72 -5.57
CA THR A 392 14.11 0.53 -6.39
C THR A 392 14.41 -0.71 -5.55
N ALA A 393 13.43 -1.58 -5.39
CA ALA A 393 13.59 -2.86 -4.69
C ALA A 393 13.75 -4.00 -5.69
N LYS A 394 14.73 -4.87 -5.43
CA LYS A 394 14.93 -6.15 -6.12
C LYS A 394 14.55 -7.26 -5.15
N ILE A 395 13.37 -7.83 -5.35
CA ILE A 395 12.80 -8.86 -4.49
C ILE A 395 13.16 -10.23 -5.06
N THR A 396 13.82 -11.08 -4.28
CA THR A 396 14.14 -12.45 -4.70
C THR A 396 12.93 -13.35 -4.43
N THR A 397 12.24 -13.73 -5.50
CA THR A 397 11.02 -14.54 -5.42
C THR A 397 11.28 -16.03 -5.30
N ALA A 398 12.34 -16.51 -5.95
CA ALA A 398 12.78 -17.91 -5.86
C ALA A 398 14.27 -18.02 -6.09
N THR A 399 14.90 -18.96 -5.37
CA THR A 399 16.30 -19.35 -5.56
C THR A 399 16.37 -20.84 -5.90
N ARG A 400 17.10 -21.19 -6.95
CA ARG A 400 17.42 -22.56 -7.32
C ARG A 400 18.92 -22.75 -7.33
N LYS A 401 19.40 -23.65 -6.46
CA LYS A 401 20.83 -24.02 -6.44
C LYS A 401 21.12 -25.09 -7.47
N ASN A 402 22.25 -24.95 -8.17
CA ASN A 402 22.75 -25.93 -9.12
C ASN A 402 21.76 -26.26 -10.26
N ALA A 403 20.98 -25.24 -10.70
CA ALA A 403 20.01 -25.37 -11.80
C ALA A 403 20.73 -25.45 -13.16
N ILE A 404 20.17 -26.22 -14.08
CA ILE A 404 20.60 -26.21 -15.49
C ILE A 404 20.12 -24.91 -16.10
N THR A 405 21.01 -24.05 -16.55
CA THR A 405 20.67 -22.72 -17.04
C THR A 405 21.12 -22.50 -18.47
N ILE A 406 20.30 -21.75 -19.20
CA ILE A 406 20.62 -21.29 -20.55
C ILE A 406 20.43 -19.77 -20.62
N PRO A 407 21.19 -19.04 -21.43
CA PRO A 407 20.93 -17.64 -21.71
C PRO A 407 19.52 -17.45 -22.29
N ILE A 408 18.79 -16.42 -21.83
CA ILE A 408 17.43 -16.12 -22.33
C ILE A 408 17.38 -15.95 -23.84
N GLN A 409 18.48 -15.48 -24.44
CA GLN A 409 18.63 -15.28 -25.88
C GLN A 409 18.61 -16.59 -26.68
N ALA A 410 18.87 -17.75 -26.06
CA ALA A 410 18.83 -19.05 -26.72
C ALA A 410 17.42 -19.63 -26.81
N LEU A 411 16.49 -19.12 -26.00
CA LEU A 411 15.12 -19.63 -25.96
C LEU A 411 14.33 -19.12 -27.17
N THR A 412 13.71 -20.02 -27.91
CA THR A 412 12.85 -19.71 -29.04
C THR A 412 11.52 -20.42 -28.93
N VAL A 413 10.50 -19.87 -29.57
CA VAL A 413 9.15 -20.44 -29.62
C VAL A 413 8.86 -20.85 -31.04
N ARG A 414 8.36 -22.08 -31.23
CA ARG A 414 7.92 -22.64 -32.51
C ARG A 414 6.53 -23.19 -32.40
N THR A 415 5.76 -23.10 -33.46
CA THR A 415 4.47 -23.75 -33.50
C THR A 415 4.63 -25.24 -33.85
N GLN A 416 3.76 -26.09 -33.30
CA GLN A 416 3.78 -27.53 -33.60
C GLN A 416 3.68 -27.78 -35.10
N GLY A 417 2.87 -26.98 -35.81
CA GLY A 417 2.69 -27.11 -37.25
C GLY A 417 3.95 -26.79 -38.06
N GLU A 418 4.84 -25.89 -37.60
CA GLU A 418 6.14 -25.64 -38.22
C GLU A 418 7.09 -26.83 -38.06
N LEU A 419 7.17 -27.38 -36.84
CA LEU A 419 8.00 -28.54 -36.55
C LEU A 419 7.58 -29.78 -37.33
N ASP A 420 6.29 -30.01 -37.49
CA ASP A 420 5.75 -31.14 -38.26
C ASP A 420 5.97 -30.97 -39.78
N ARG A 421 5.95 -29.73 -40.29
CA ARG A 421 6.30 -29.42 -41.69
C ARG A 421 7.78 -29.63 -41.93
N GLU A 422 8.68 -29.17 -41.05
CA GLU A 422 10.11 -29.37 -41.15
C GLU A 422 10.50 -30.87 -41.07
N LYS A 423 9.85 -31.66 -40.23
CA LYS A 423 10.04 -33.11 -40.19
C LYS A 423 9.61 -33.80 -41.48
N LYS A 424 8.52 -33.38 -42.11
CA LYS A 424 8.03 -33.91 -43.40
C LYS A 424 8.93 -33.49 -44.59
N GLU A 425 9.49 -32.31 -44.55
CA GLU A 425 10.44 -31.82 -45.59
C GLU A 425 11.76 -32.59 -45.59
N ASN A 426 12.26 -32.99 -44.41
CA ASN A 426 13.47 -33.79 -44.23
C ASN A 426 13.28 -35.29 -44.59
N THR A 427 12.07 -35.80 -44.64
CA THR A 427 11.76 -37.20 -45.06
C THR A 427 11.27 -37.12 -46.50
N LYS A 428 12.14 -37.41 -47.49
CA LYS A 428 11.80 -37.46 -48.92
C LYS A 428 10.62 -38.37 -49.16
N GLY A 429 9.43 -37.83 -49.30
CA GLY A 429 8.21 -38.56 -49.64
C GLY A 429 7.09 -37.58 -49.97
N LYS A 430 6.87 -37.39 -51.29
CA LYS A 430 5.80 -36.59 -51.86
C LYS A 430 4.48 -37.30 -51.58
N ALA A 431 3.78 -36.95 -50.48
CA ALA A 431 2.41 -37.38 -50.25
C ALA A 431 1.52 -36.14 -50.36
N LEU A 432 0.48 -36.23 -51.20
CA LEU A 432 -0.57 -35.21 -51.35
C LEU A 432 -1.18 -34.87 -50.01
N ALA A 433 -1.13 -33.60 -49.64
CA ALA A 433 -1.69 -33.09 -48.40
C ALA A 433 -3.23 -33.07 -48.49
N ALA A 434 -3.88 -33.85 -47.67
CA ALA A 434 -5.28 -33.64 -47.32
C ALA A 434 -5.41 -32.35 -46.50
N GLU A 435 -6.46 -31.56 -46.71
CA GLU A 435 -6.75 -30.35 -45.96
C GLU A 435 -6.88 -30.66 -44.46
N PRO A 436 -6.22 -29.89 -43.57
CA PRO A 436 -6.23 -30.15 -42.15
C PRO A 436 -7.60 -29.83 -41.56
N THR A 437 -8.15 -30.75 -40.80
CA THR A 437 -9.40 -30.62 -40.03
C THR A 437 -9.27 -29.52 -38.97
N ALA A 438 -10.37 -28.88 -38.55
CA ALA A 438 -10.38 -27.79 -37.55
C ALA A 438 -9.63 -28.13 -36.25
N ALA A 439 -9.65 -29.38 -35.79
CA ALA A 439 -8.90 -29.87 -34.64
C ALA A 439 -7.38 -29.90 -34.89
N GLN A 440 -6.92 -30.18 -36.10
CA GLN A 440 -5.52 -30.16 -36.51
C GLN A 440 -5.02 -28.71 -36.61
N ASN A 441 -5.86 -27.75 -37.00
CA ASN A 441 -5.53 -26.35 -37.04
C ASN A 441 -5.34 -25.74 -35.63
N ALA A 442 -6.07 -26.20 -34.61
CA ALA A 442 -5.87 -25.84 -33.23
C ALA A 442 -4.57 -26.43 -32.63
N ALA A 443 -4.28 -27.69 -32.93
CA ALA A 443 -3.05 -28.36 -32.53
C ALA A 443 -1.80 -27.71 -33.19
N ASN A 444 -1.90 -27.33 -34.46
CA ASN A 444 -0.83 -26.68 -35.23
C ASN A 444 -0.48 -25.27 -34.71
N LYS A 445 -1.37 -24.60 -33.96
CA LYS A 445 -1.14 -23.29 -33.33
C LYS A 445 -0.49 -23.41 -31.96
N LYS A 446 -0.33 -24.60 -31.38
CA LYS A 446 0.28 -24.78 -30.09
C LYS A 446 1.76 -24.36 -30.14
N GLU A 447 2.10 -23.37 -29.33
CA GLU A 447 3.45 -22.87 -29.16
C GLU A 447 4.27 -23.80 -28.27
N ILE A 448 5.46 -24.17 -28.74
CA ILE A 448 6.42 -25.00 -28.02
C ILE A 448 7.69 -24.21 -27.83
N GLN A 449 8.09 -24.04 -26.58
CA GLN A 449 9.38 -23.45 -26.23
C GLN A 449 10.49 -24.48 -26.44
N GLY A 450 11.62 -24.03 -26.99
CA GLY A 450 12.75 -24.91 -27.25
C GLY A 450 14.03 -24.13 -27.52
N VAL A 451 15.12 -24.87 -27.64
CA VAL A 451 16.43 -24.36 -27.98
C VAL A 451 17.03 -25.12 -29.15
N PHE A 452 17.90 -24.48 -29.91
CA PHE A 452 18.69 -25.16 -30.94
C PHE A 452 19.98 -25.68 -30.32
N VAL A 453 20.14 -26.99 -30.28
CA VAL A 453 21.35 -27.69 -29.81
C VAL A 453 22.23 -27.96 -31.03
N VAL A 454 23.54 -27.71 -30.89
CA VAL A 454 24.52 -27.95 -31.94
C VAL A 454 24.98 -29.39 -31.87
N ARG A 455 24.60 -30.23 -32.86
CA ARG A 455 25.01 -31.61 -32.98
C ARG A 455 25.64 -31.84 -34.36
N ASN A 456 26.87 -32.29 -34.44
CA ASN A 456 27.57 -32.59 -35.72
C ASN A 456 27.55 -31.42 -36.72
N GLY A 457 27.68 -30.16 -36.27
CA GLY A 457 27.64 -28.98 -37.10
C GLY A 457 26.28 -28.63 -37.69
N LYS A 458 25.22 -29.14 -37.10
CA LYS A 458 23.80 -28.85 -37.43
C LYS A 458 23.10 -28.32 -36.18
N ALA A 459 22.10 -27.49 -36.39
CA ALA A 459 21.24 -26.98 -35.36
C ALA A 459 19.96 -27.85 -35.27
N ASP A 460 19.79 -28.58 -34.19
CA ASP A 460 18.62 -29.42 -33.95
C ASP A 460 17.75 -28.77 -32.90
N PHE A 461 16.44 -28.59 -33.22
CA PHE A 461 15.48 -28.02 -32.28
C PHE A 461 15.08 -29.06 -31.25
N VAL A 462 15.33 -28.74 -29.97
CA VAL A 462 14.97 -29.55 -28.80
C VAL A 462 13.94 -28.82 -27.98
N PRO A 463 12.72 -29.37 -27.81
CA PRO A 463 11.73 -28.80 -26.91
C PRO A 463 12.23 -28.84 -25.48
N VAL A 464 12.08 -27.73 -24.76
CA VAL A 464 12.48 -27.63 -23.35
C VAL A 464 11.31 -27.18 -22.49
N LYS A 465 11.29 -27.67 -21.24
CA LYS A 465 10.44 -27.11 -20.20
C LYS A 465 11.27 -26.16 -19.37
N THR A 466 10.85 -24.91 -19.32
CA THR A 466 11.49 -23.87 -18.54
C THR A 466 10.95 -23.85 -17.10
N GLY A 467 11.80 -23.47 -16.15
CA GLY A 467 11.48 -23.24 -14.75
C GLY A 467 11.50 -21.75 -14.42
N ILE A 468 12.24 -21.38 -13.35
CA ILE A 468 12.35 -19.97 -12.95
C ILE A 468 13.20 -19.20 -13.97
N MET A 469 12.85 -17.91 -14.09
CA MET A 469 13.54 -16.98 -14.97
C MET A 469 14.35 -15.98 -14.13
N GLY A 470 15.64 -15.92 -14.34
CA GLY A 470 16.51 -14.90 -13.78
C GLY A 470 16.73 -13.74 -14.76
N THR A 471 17.62 -12.82 -14.42
CA THR A 471 17.88 -11.61 -15.22
C THR A 471 18.45 -11.89 -16.62
N MET A 472 19.34 -12.87 -16.74
CA MET A 472 20.03 -13.21 -18.01
C MET A 472 19.84 -14.66 -18.44
N ASN A 473 19.48 -15.53 -17.49
CA ASN A 473 19.42 -16.96 -17.69
C ASN A 473 18.05 -17.50 -17.28
N VAL A 474 17.66 -18.61 -17.90
CA VAL A 474 16.41 -19.34 -17.61
C VAL A 474 16.77 -20.75 -17.17
N GLU A 475 16.09 -21.24 -16.15
CA GLU A 475 16.18 -22.64 -15.72
C GLU A 475 15.55 -23.54 -16.76
N VAL A 476 16.20 -24.66 -17.05
CA VAL A 476 15.64 -25.73 -17.86
C VAL A 476 15.42 -26.96 -16.97
N LEU A 477 14.16 -27.38 -16.85
CA LEU A 477 13.75 -28.54 -16.06
C LEU A 477 13.93 -29.85 -16.80
N SER A 478 13.78 -29.83 -18.14
CA SER A 478 13.92 -31.04 -18.97
C SER A 478 14.15 -30.65 -20.44
N GLY A 479 14.86 -31.51 -21.18
CA GLY A 479 15.06 -31.40 -22.63
C GLY A 479 16.53 -31.28 -23.07
N ILE A 480 17.43 -30.79 -22.20
CA ILE A 480 18.86 -30.64 -22.51
C ILE A 480 19.71 -31.09 -21.34
N GLU A 481 20.97 -31.46 -21.63
CA GLU A 481 21.95 -31.88 -20.65
C GLU A 481 23.02 -30.81 -20.41
N PRO A 482 23.62 -30.76 -19.18
CA PRO A 482 24.73 -29.86 -18.91
C PRO A 482 25.94 -30.15 -19.82
N GLY A 483 26.52 -29.10 -20.38
CA GLY A 483 27.67 -29.21 -21.30
C GLY A 483 27.29 -29.24 -22.77
N GLU A 484 26.03 -29.43 -23.13
CA GLU A 484 25.58 -29.30 -24.52
C GLU A 484 25.80 -27.88 -25.04
N GLU A 485 26.15 -27.76 -26.32
CA GLU A 485 26.34 -26.49 -27.00
C GLU A 485 25.05 -26.05 -27.66
N ILE A 486 24.57 -24.85 -27.31
CA ILE A 486 23.32 -24.29 -27.80
C ILE A 486 23.55 -23.02 -28.60
N VAL A 487 22.68 -22.73 -29.56
CA VAL A 487 22.74 -21.51 -30.37
C VAL A 487 22.21 -20.33 -29.54
N THR A 488 23.05 -19.29 -29.36
CA THR A 488 22.75 -18.04 -28.64
C THR A 488 22.75 -16.81 -29.53
N GLY A 489 22.70 -16.97 -30.84
CA GLY A 489 22.81 -15.90 -31.82
C GLY A 489 21.67 -14.87 -31.79
N SER A 490 21.73 -13.92 -32.74
CA SER A 490 20.70 -12.87 -32.82
C SER A 490 19.30 -13.48 -33.03
N TYR A 491 18.28 -12.81 -32.45
CA TYR A 491 16.88 -13.24 -32.54
C TYR A 491 16.40 -13.50 -33.98
N GLN A 492 16.90 -12.71 -34.97
CA GLN A 492 16.60 -12.92 -36.38
C GLN A 492 17.10 -14.28 -36.90
N VAL A 493 18.31 -14.68 -36.50
CA VAL A 493 18.86 -15.98 -36.88
C VAL A 493 18.07 -17.12 -36.26
N LEU A 494 17.78 -17.05 -34.96
CA LEU A 494 16.98 -18.07 -34.26
C LEU A 494 15.58 -18.22 -34.86
N ARG A 495 14.97 -17.12 -35.31
CA ARG A 495 13.63 -17.14 -35.92
C ARG A 495 13.62 -17.79 -37.31
N THR A 496 14.69 -17.64 -38.06
CA THR A 496 14.80 -18.18 -39.45
C THR A 496 15.47 -19.53 -39.52
N LEU A 497 16.17 -19.96 -38.47
CA LEU A 497 16.90 -21.21 -38.41
C LEU A 497 15.95 -22.40 -38.44
N LYS A 498 16.11 -23.33 -39.41
CA LYS A 498 15.31 -24.54 -39.51
C LYS A 498 16.02 -25.70 -38.86
N ASN A 499 15.23 -26.69 -38.42
CA ASN A 499 15.75 -27.91 -37.81
C ASN A 499 16.65 -28.67 -38.79
N GLY A 500 17.88 -29.07 -38.36
CA GLY A 500 18.85 -29.77 -39.17
C GLY A 500 19.69 -28.88 -40.12
N THR A 501 19.57 -27.56 -40.02
CA THR A 501 20.36 -26.61 -40.84
C THR A 501 21.83 -26.71 -40.47
N LYS A 502 22.74 -26.76 -41.49
CA LYS A 502 24.21 -26.66 -41.28
C LYS A 502 24.57 -25.27 -40.80
N ILE A 503 25.29 -25.19 -39.70
CA ILE A 503 25.71 -23.96 -39.08
C ILE A 503 27.22 -23.84 -39.04
N LYS A 504 27.71 -22.61 -39.09
CA LYS A 504 29.09 -22.25 -38.81
C LYS A 504 29.13 -21.48 -37.50
N VAL A 505 29.79 -22.02 -36.50
CA VAL A 505 30.00 -21.33 -35.23
C VAL A 505 31.01 -20.21 -35.41
N ASP A 506 30.61 -19.00 -35.08
CA ASP A 506 31.48 -17.82 -35.09
C ASP A 506 31.20 -17.00 -33.80
N ASN A 507 32.03 -17.23 -32.81
CA ASN A 507 31.98 -16.52 -31.52
C ASN A 507 32.84 -15.25 -31.52
N SER A 508 33.40 -14.85 -32.66
CA SER A 508 34.28 -13.68 -32.81
C SER A 508 33.52 -12.34 -32.88
N VAL A 509 32.21 -12.36 -33.09
CA VAL A 509 31.37 -11.15 -33.13
C VAL A 509 31.12 -10.65 -31.71
N LYS A 510 31.80 -9.58 -31.30
CA LYS A 510 31.53 -8.87 -30.06
C LYS A 510 30.07 -8.45 -30.05
N THR A 511 29.34 -8.84 -29.00
CA THR A 511 27.99 -8.35 -28.72
C THR A 511 28.06 -6.82 -28.67
N ALA A 512 27.28 -6.14 -29.49
CA ALA A 512 27.14 -4.68 -29.44
C ALA A 512 26.59 -4.30 -28.06
N GLY A 513 27.43 -3.76 -27.17
CA GLY A 513 26.98 -3.37 -25.80
C GLY A 513 28.11 -3.23 -24.77
N GLN A 514 29.38 -3.39 -25.11
CA GLN A 514 30.45 -3.04 -24.16
C GLN A 514 31.01 -1.64 -24.52
N PRO A 515 30.96 -0.66 -23.60
CA PRO A 515 31.64 0.63 -23.80
C PRO A 515 33.15 0.41 -23.87
N PRO A 516 33.90 1.25 -24.61
CA PRO A 516 35.35 1.12 -24.73
C PRO A 516 35.98 1.39 -23.37
N SER A 517 36.78 0.44 -22.88
CA SER A 517 37.69 0.65 -21.75
C SER A 517 38.73 1.69 -22.14
N SER A 518 38.65 2.86 -21.52
CA SER A 518 39.72 3.85 -21.43
C SER A 518 40.48 3.66 -20.14
#